data_f931ebd3571c6ba2b195cf44ebac03b4
#
_entry.id   f931ebd3571c6ba2b195cf44ebac03b4
#
_cell.length_a   1.000
_cell.length_b   1.000
_cell.length_c   1.000
_cell.angle_alpha   90.00
_cell.angle_beta   90.00
_cell.angle_gamma   90.00
#
_symmetry.space_group_name_H-M   'P 1'
#
loop_
_entity.id
_entity.type
_entity.pdbx_description
1 polymer ?
#
loop_
_entity_poly.entity_id
_entity_poly.type
_entity_poly.pdbx_seq_one_letter_code
_entity_poly.pdbx_strand_id
1 'polypeptide(L)'
;CQMCIRDRVKGAELIPYNIDAILDTPECIATEGEFDAAAFMTAGRKDVISVPAGAQSNLNWMDRFVESHFEPKKLIYIAVDEDSSGRLLSQELVRRLGSDRCRLVHFGPECKDANEHLIKYGAESLLITLEQAEEIPLEGVFTAKDRQEPLRTLFENGLQRGAETGWANLDENCTFETGRLAVWTGRTGEGKSEFIDELVLRLCLRHEWKIGFFSPENMPMEYHLAKLAEKLTGHPFRPGPGMTEALYNRTTRWLTDNVTHILPDSGSYTVDCILEKARQLVRRRGVRILVVDPLNRIDQQLEPGQTELQYITSLLNKLSRFALQHKCLVILVAHPRKVNRNTTNSELRRVEMNDINGSANFGNMADFCFTVDRNDAKEIVTIYIDKVRFKHLGSANTCAKFVYNRINGRYWPCEEDIVHRADGDKPGPVNTVFDNENWLKNITEESCIFD
;
A
#
# COMPACT_ATOMS: atom_id res chain seq x y z
N CYS A 1 -9.51 1.54 -32.57
CA CYS A 1 -9.20 0.28 -33.25
C CYS A 1 -9.63 -0.90 -32.38
N GLN A 2 -10.58 -1.71 -32.87
CA GLN A 2 -11.25 -2.80 -32.13
C GLN A 2 -10.41 -4.10 -32.01
N MET A 3 -9.10 -4.02 -32.16
CA MET A 3 -8.25 -5.22 -32.34
C MET A 3 -7.51 -5.73 -31.11
N CYS A 4 -7.75 -5.21 -29.92
CA CYS A 4 -6.99 -5.63 -28.72
C CYS A 4 -7.85 -6.24 -27.61
N ILE A 5 -9.08 -6.66 -27.88
CA ILE A 5 -9.83 -7.49 -26.93
C ILE A 5 -9.41 -8.94 -27.22
N ARG A 6 -8.36 -9.41 -26.53
CA ARG A 6 -8.08 -10.83 -26.47
C ARG A 6 -9.04 -11.43 -25.45
N ASP A 7 -9.99 -12.23 -25.92
CA ASP A 7 -10.89 -13.02 -25.09
C ASP A 7 -10.04 -13.97 -24.22
N ARG A 8 -9.99 -13.67 -22.94
CA ARG A 8 -9.40 -14.57 -21.97
C ARG A 8 -10.38 -15.63 -21.55
N VAL A 9 -9.92 -16.85 -21.47
CA VAL A 9 -10.66 -17.90 -20.77
C VAL A 9 -10.79 -17.46 -19.31
N LYS A 10 -12.00 -17.32 -18.81
CA LYS A 10 -12.29 -16.90 -17.43
C LYS A 10 -11.59 -17.86 -16.46
N GLY A 11 -10.70 -17.32 -15.64
CA GLY A 11 -9.90 -18.10 -14.67
C GLY A 11 -8.55 -18.62 -15.23
N ALA A 12 -8.14 -18.26 -16.44
CA ALA A 12 -6.82 -18.58 -16.95
C ALA A 12 -5.74 -17.84 -16.13
N GLU A 13 -4.66 -18.56 -15.84
CA GLU A 13 -3.50 -18.03 -15.13
C GLU A 13 -2.75 -17.01 -15.99
N LEU A 14 -2.29 -15.92 -15.38
CA LEU A 14 -1.49 -14.90 -16.03
C LEU A 14 -0.02 -15.34 -16.05
N ILE A 15 0.45 -15.75 -17.21
CA ILE A 15 1.84 -16.15 -17.45
C ILE A 15 2.44 -15.18 -18.46
N PRO A 16 3.62 -14.58 -18.17
CA PRO A 16 4.33 -13.76 -19.16
C PRO A 16 4.65 -14.58 -20.41
N TYR A 17 4.47 -13.96 -21.57
CA TYR A 17 4.90 -14.60 -22.80
C TYR A 17 6.41 -14.85 -22.78
N ASN A 18 6.83 -16.04 -23.18
CA ASN A 18 8.24 -16.47 -23.27
C ASN A 18 9.03 -16.45 -21.95
N ILE A 19 8.37 -16.60 -20.81
CA ILE A 19 8.99 -16.46 -19.47
C ILE A 19 10.18 -17.41 -19.27
N ASP A 20 10.10 -18.64 -19.77
CA ASP A 20 11.15 -19.65 -19.59
C ASP A 20 12.46 -19.27 -20.29
N ALA A 21 12.40 -18.43 -21.32
CA ALA A 21 13.59 -18.01 -22.06
C ALA A 21 14.55 -17.14 -21.24
N ILE A 22 14.07 -16.57 -20.15
CA ILE A 22 14.92 -15.75 -19.27
C ILE A 22 15.48 -16.53 -18.07
N LEU A 23 15.13 -17.80 -17.87
CA LEU A 23 15.49 -18.53 -16.65
C LEU A 23 17.01 -18.53 -16.39
N ASP A 24 17.80 -18.87 -17.39
CA ASP A 24 19.26 -19.06 -17.28
C ASP A 24 20.08 -17.88 -17.84
N THR A 25 19.46 -16.75 -18.12
CA THR A 25 20.16 -15.57 -18.66
C THR A 25 20.53 -14.56 -17.56
N PRO A 26 21.69 -13.88 -17.67
CA PRO A 26 22.08 -12.86 -16.69
C PRO A 26 21.30 -11.55 -16.84
N GLU A 27 20.65 -11.35 -17.98
CA GLU A 27 19.85 -10.16 -18.31
C GLU A 27 18.56 -10.56 -19.01
N CYS A 28 17.60 -9.65 -19.06
CA CYS A 28 16.38 -9.85 -19.83
C CYS A 28 15.76 -8.52 -20.28
N ILE A 29 14.84 -8.60 -21.24
CA ILE A 29 14.06 -7.49 -21.75
C ILE A 29 12.59 -7.76 -21.37
N ALA A 30 11.94 -6.81 -20.70
CA ALA A 30 10.52 -6.85 -20.40
C ALA A 30 9.77 -5.85 -21.29
N THR A 31 8.87 -6.33 -22.12
CA THR A 31 8.02 -5.53 -23.02
C THR A 31 6.58 -5.51 -22.56
N GLU A 32 5.78 -4.57 -23.06
CA GLU A 32 4.36 -4.49 -22.78
C GLU A 32 3.55 -5.52 -23.57
N GLY A 33 3.85 -5.67 -24.88
CA GLY A 33 3.11 -6.54 -25.79
C GLY A 33 3.94 -7.69 -26.33
N GLU A 34 3.27 -8.77 -26.78
CA GLU A 34 3.96 -9.92 -27.39
C GLU A 34 4.56 -9.57 -28.76
N PHE A 35 4.01 -8.59 -29.48
CA PHE A 35 4.60 -8.11 -30.74
C PHE A 35 5.90 -7.35 -30.52
N ASP A 36 6.02 -6.64 -29.39
CA ASP A 36 7.26 -5.98 -29.00
C ASP A 36 8.33 -6.99 -28.61
N ALA A 37 7.93 -8.04 -27.88
CA ALA A 37 8.82 -9.16 -27.61
C ALA A 37 9.27 -9.84 -28.91
N ALA A 38 8.37 -10.09 -29.84
CA ALA A 38 8.67 -10.66 -31.14
C ALA A 38 9.59 -9.75 -31.99
N ALA A 39 9.47 -8.42 -31.85
CA ALA A 39 10.35 -7.46 -32.51
C ALA A 39 11.82 -7.64 -32.06
N PHE A 40 12.06 -7.71 -30.74
CA PHE A 40 13.39 -7.98 -30.20
C PHE A 40 13.89 -9.38 -30.58
N MET A 41 13.00 -10.39 -30.59
CA MET A 41 13.38 -11.73 -31.06
C MET A 41 13.80 -11.73 -32.55
N THR A 42 13.09 -10.98 -33.38
CA THR A 42 13.44 -10.80 -34.80
C THR A 42 14.79 -10.10 -34.95
N ALA A 43 15.10 -9.17 -34.05
CA ALA A 43 16.41 -8.52 -33.99
C ALA A 43 17.53 -9.39 -33.41
N GLY A 44 17.24 -10.65 -32.98
CA GLY A 44 18.24 -11.60 -32.50
C GLY A 44 18.33 -11.77 -30.98
N ARG A 45 17.56 -11.05 -30.17
CA ARG A 45 17.48 -11.24 -28.70
C ARG A 45 16.47 -12.34 -28.37
N LYS A 46 16.85 -13.29 -27.52
CA LYS A 46 15.99 -14.41 -27.10
C LYS A 46 15.48 -14.28 -25.67
N ASP A 47 16.19 -13.53 -24.86
CA ASP A 47 15.96 -13.25 -23.44
C ASP A 47 14.92 -12.15 -23.24
N VAL A 48 13.78 -12.28 -23.91
CA VAL A 48 12.71 -11.29 -23.95
C VAL A 48 11.42 -11.90 -23.48
N ILE A 49 10.69 -11.15 -22.65
CA ILE A 49 9.33 -11.48 -22.23
C ILE A 49 8.37 -10.35 -22.55
N SER A 50 7.07 -10.64 -22.66
CA SER A 50 6.05 -9.61 -22.51
C SER A 50 5.23 -9.83 -21.25
N VAL A 51 4.83 -8.71 -20.61
CA VAL A 51 3.92 -8.78 -19.47
C VAL A 51 2.56 -9.33 -19.90
N PRO A 52 1.90 -10.18 -19.09
CA PRO A 52 0.58 -10.67 -19.45
C PRO A 52 -0.45 -9.55 -19.36
N ALA A 53 -1.27 -9.42 -20.39
CA ALA A 53 -2.38 -8.47 -20.48
C ALA A 53 -2.03 -6.98 -20.64
N GLY A 54 -0.82 -6.64 -21.07
CA GLY A 54 -0.42 -5.25 -21.33
C GLY A 54 -0.25 -4.41 -20.06
N ALA A 55 -0.33 -3.10 -20.22
CA ALA A 55 -0.09 -2.14 -19.14
C ALA A 55 -1.20 -2.16 -18.07
N GLN A 56 -1.15 -3.13 -17.18
CA GLN A 56 -1.99 -3.18 -15.98
C GLN A 56 -1.17 -2.74 -14.75
N SER A 57 -1.80 -1.98 -13.86
CA SER A 57 -1.19 -1.57 -12.59
C SER A 57 -0.99 -2.74 -11.62
N ASN A 58 -1.74 -3.82 -11.80
CA ASN A 58 -1.68 -5.01 -10.96
C ASN A 58 -0.73 -6.06 -11.54
N LEU A 59 0.46 -6.21 -10.95
CA LEU A 59 1.47 -7.18 -11.33
C LEU A 59 1.46 -8.45 -10.46
N ASN A 60 0.30 -8.92 -10.01
CA ASN A 60 0.18 -10.12 -9.17
C ASN A 60 0.80 -11.38 -9.79
N TRP A 61 0.83 -11.47 -11.11
CA TRP A 61 1.52 -12.55 -11.83
C TRP A 61 3.00 -12.65 -11.48
N MET A 62 3.65 -11.55 -11.13
CA MET A 62 5.07 -11.53 -10.75
C MET A 62 5.36 -12.33 -9.48
N ASP A 63 4.40 -12.43 -8.55
CA ASP A 63 4.59 -13.11 -7.26
C ASP A 63 5.12 -14.53 -7.44
N ARG A 64 4.77 -15.17 -8.56
CA ARG A 64 5.22 -16.53 -8.91
C ARG A 64 6.61 -16.58 -9.54
N PHE A 65 6.99 -15.54 -10.26
CA PHE A 65 8.18 -15.57 -11.12
C PHE A 65 9.36 -14.76 -10.58
N VAL A 66 9.13 -13.85 -9.63
CA VAL A 66 10.19 -12.95 -9.14
C VAL A 66 11.39 -13.73 -8.63
N GLU A 67 11.18 -14.72 -7.77
CA GLU A 67 12.27 -15.43 -7.09
C GLU A 67 13.13 -16.26 -8.05
N SER A 68 12.51 -16.94 -9.01
CA SER A 68 13.20 -17.86 -9.93
C SER A 68 13.70 -17.20 -11.20
N HIS A 69 12.99 -16.22 -11.75
CA HIS A 69 13.27 -15.65 -13.05
C HIS A 69 13.90 -14.24 -12.99
N PHE A 70 13.49 -13.40 -12.04
CA PHE A 70 13.94 -12.01 -12.00
C PHE A 70 15.01 -11.74 -10.94
N GLU A 71 14.96 -12.38 -9.75
CA GLU A 71 16.00 -12.16 -8.73
C GLU A 71 17.43 -12.51 -9.20
N PRO A 72 17.66 -13.55 -10.04
CA PRO A 72 18.99 -13.85 -10.55
C PRO A 72 19.52 -12.84 -11.57
N LYS A 73 18.67 -11.94 -12.12
CA LYS A 73 19.09 -11.01 -13.17
C LYS A 73 20.02 -9.92 -12.64
N LYS A 74 21.09 -9.65 -13.36
CA LYS A 74 21.99 -8.53 -13.15
C LYS A 74 21.49 -7.24 -13.80
N LEU A 75 20.79 -7.38 -14.93
CA LEU A 75 20.32 -6.28 -15.75
C LEU A 75 18.94 -6.61 -16.34
N ILE A 76 18.02 -5.66 -16.26
CA ILE A 76 16.67 -5.80 -16.79
C ILE A 76 16.35 -4.55 -17.61
N TYR A 77 16.14 -4.74 -18.91
CA TYR A 77 15.70 -3.68 -19.80
C TYR A 77 14.17 -3.58 -19.74
N ILE A 78 13.66 -2.40 -19.45
CA ILE A 78 12.23 -2.10 -19.43
C ILE A 78 11.89 -1.39 -20.73
N ALA A 79 11.30 -2.14 -21.65
CA ALA A 79 11.01 -1.71 -23.03
C ALA A 79 9.50 -1.73 -23.27
N VAL A 80 8.79 -0.87 -22.54
CA VAL A 80 7.33 -0.69 -22.60
C VAL A 80 6.93 0.49 -23.48
N ASP A 81 5.65 0.61 -23.80
CA ASP A 81 5.13 1.72 -24.63
C ASP A 81 5.44 3.09 -24.03
N GLU A 82 5.71 4.09 -24.88
CA GLU A 82 6.02 5.47 -24.44
C GLU A 82 4.77 6.30 -24.13
N ASP A 83 3.62 5.67 -23.92
CA ASP A 83 2.39 6.32 -23.53
C ASP A 83 2.21 6.41 -21.99
N SER A 84 1.06 6.92 -21.55
CA SER A 84 0.77 7.09 -20.11
C SER A 84 0.66 5.75 -19.36
N SER A 85 0.13 4.72 -20.00
CA SER A 85 -0.04 3.38 -19.44
C SER A 85 1.29 2.64 -19.33
N GLY A 86 2.11 2.69 -20.39
CA GLY A 86 3.45 2.11 -20.37
C GLY A 86 4.36 2.76 -19.32
N ARG A 87 4.26 4.09 -19.12
CA ARG A 87 4.99 4.77 -18.05
C ARG A 87 4.58 4.29 -16.65
N LEU A 88 3.31 4.03 -16.39
CA LEU A 88 2.84 3.48 -15.12
C LEU A 88 3.35 2.04 -14.92
N LEU A 89 3.27 1.22 -15.97
CA LEU A 89 3.81 -0.12 -15.97
C LEU A 89 5.32 -0.13 -15.70
N SER A 90 6.08 0.73 -16.37
CA SER A 90 7.52 0.90 -16.17
C SER A 90 7.86 1.22 -14.71
N GLN A 91 7.16 2.20 -14.12
CA GLN A 91 7.38 2.57 -12.72
C GLN A 91 7.10 1.41 -11.76
N GLU A 92 6.06 0.63 -12.00
CA GLU A 92 5.71 -0.50 -11.15
C GLU A 92 6.71 -1.67 -11.32
N LEU A 93 7.15 -1.96 -12.55
CA LEU A 93 8.20 -2.93 -12.82
C LEU A 93 9.50 -2.55 -12.12
N VAL A 94 9.96 -1.31 -12.27
CA VAL A 94 11.15 -0.79 -11.60
C VAL A 94 11.02 -0.88 -10.08
N ARG A 95 9.86 -0.53 -9.52
CA ARG A 95 9.60 -0.63 -8.09
C ARG A 95 9.76 -2.06 -7.57
N ARG A 96 9.27 -3.03 -8.31
CA ARG A 96 9.30 -4.46 -7.93
C ARG A 96 10.64 -5.13 -8.22
N LEU A 97 11.31 -4.75 -9.29
CA LEU A 97 12.53 -5.39 -9.75
C LEU A 97 13.81 -4.74 -9.18
N GLY A 98 13.72 -3.49 -8.74
CA GLY A 98 14.85 -2.70 -8.21
C GLY A 98 15.45 -1.78 -9.29
N SER A 99 15.58 -0.49 -8.93
CA SER A 99 16.09 0.55 -9.84
C SER A 99 17.57 0.39 -10.20
N ASP A 100 18.33 -0.26 -9.33
CA ASP A 100 19.77 -0.50 -9.48
C ASP A 100 20.12 -1.40 -10.65
N ARG A 101 19.22 -2.28 -11.06
CA ARG A 101 19.42 -3.25 -12.15
C ARG A 101 18.46 -3.08 -13.32
N CYS A 102 17.61 -2.05 -13.30
CA CYS A 102 16.73 -1.71 -14.41
C CYS A 102 17.34 -0.62 -15.31
N ARG A 103 17.07 -0.69 -16.60
CA ARG A 103 17.35 0.35 -17.59
C ARG A 103 16.09 0.63 -18.39
N LEU A 104 15.81 1.90 -18.67
CA LEU A 104 14.67 2.31 -19.48
C LEU A 104 15.08 2.37 -20.95
N VAL A 105 14.35 1.66 -21.79
CA VAL A 105 14.55 1.68 -23.23
C VAL A 105 13.65 2.74 -23.83
N HIS A 106 14.22 3.61 -24.68
CA HIS A 106 13.51 4.62 -25.44
C HIS A 106 13.56 4.31 -26.91
N PHE A 107 12.42 4.48 -27.57
CA PHE A 107 12.30 4.21 -29.00
C PHE A 107 12.58 5.47 -29.82
N GLY A 108 12.82 5.27 -31.10
CA GLY A 108 13.12 6.38 -32.01
C GLY A 108 11.93 7.35 -32.19
N PRO A 109 12.20 8.54 -32.73
CA PRO A 109 11.15 9.54 -32.95
C PRO A 109 9.93 8.98 -33.70
N GLU A 110 8.74 9.32 -33.22
CA GLU A 110 7.47 8.87 -33.79
C GLU A 110 7.22 7.34 -33.70
N CYS A 111 7.96 6.63 -32.82
CA CYS A 111 7.70 5.23 -32.47
C CYS A 111 7.26 5.16 -31.00
N LYS A 112 6.14 4.51 -30.74
CA LYS A 112 5.65 4.34 -29.38
C LYS A 112 6.12 3.03 -28.72
N ASP A 113 6.51 2.05 -29.53
CA ASP A 113 6.83 0.71 -29.10
C ASP A 113 7.98 0.10 -29.94
N ALA A 114 8.45 -1.08 -29.53
CA ALA A 114 9.55 -1.79 -30.18
C ALA A 114 9.19 -2.29 -31.59
N ASN A 115 7.93 -2.66 -31.80
CA ASN A 115 7.47 -3.16 -33.09
C ASN A 115 7.44 -2.02 -34.14
N GLU A 116 6.94 -0.84 -33.77
CA GLU A 116 6.98 0.34 -34.67
C GLU A 116 8.43 0.72 -34.99
N HIS A 117 9.33 0.69 -33.98
CA HIS A 117 10.74 0.97 -34.18
C HIS A 117 11.39 -0.01 -35.16
N LEU A 118 11.16 -1.32 -34.98
CA LEU A 118 11.68 -2.36 -35.87
C LEU A 118 11.23 -2.14 -37.32
N ILE A 119 9.94 -1.87 -37.53
CA ILE A 119 9.36 -1.65 -38.87
C ILE A 119 9.98 -0.43 -39.54
N LYS A 120 10.19 0.65 -38.79
CA LYS A 120 10.64 1.94 -39.32
C LYS A 120 12.15 2.04 -39.49
N TYR A 121 12.91 1.52 -38.55
CA TYR A 121 14.37 1.72 -38.47
C TYR A 121 15.19 0.41 -38.58
N GLY A 122 14.54 -0.74 -38.55
CA GLY A 122 15.21 -2.05 -38.73
C GLY A 122 15.78 -2.62 -37.42
N ALA A 123 16.24 -3.87 -37.53
CA ALA A 123 16.69 -4.69 -36.41
C ALA A 123 17.94 -4.13 -35.70
N GLU A 124 18.91 -3.68 -36.48
CA GLU A 124 20.16 -3.12 -35.94
C GLU A 124 19.87 -1.85 -35.07
N SER A 125 19.02 -0.95 -35.57
CA SER A 125 18.63 0.22 -34.85
C SER A 125 17.87 -0.12 -33.54
N LEU A 126 17.04 -1.16 -33.55
CA LEU A 126 16.33 -1.61 -32.34
C LEU A 126 17.33 -2.15 -31.29
N LEU A 127 18.36 -2.85 -31.67
CA LEU A 127 19.40 -3.31 -30.73
C LEU A 127 20.19 -2.14 -30.12
N ILE A 128 20.45 -1.08 -30.89
CA ILE A 128 21.12 0.13 -30.39
C ILE A 128 20.31 0.80 -29.27
N THR A 129 18.97 0.71 -29.26
CA THR A 129 18.17 1.24 -28.17
C THR A 129 18.49 0.61 -26.81
N LEU A 130 18.90 -0.66 -26.78
CA LEU A 130 19.34 -1.34 -25.55
C LEU A 130 20.69 -0.81 -25.06
N GLU A 131 21.62 -0.53 -25.98
CA GLU A 131 22.92 0.06 -25.63
C GLU A 131 22.78 1.48 -25.11
N GLN A 132 21.77 2.21 -25.59
CA GLN A 132 21.45 3.57 -25.19
C GLN A 132 20.42 3.64 -24.05
N ALA A 133 20.00 2.49 -23.50
CA ALA A 133 18.98 2.44 -22.46
C ALA A 133 19.39 3.29 -21.23
N GLU A 134 18.48 4.14 -20.80
CA GLU A 134 18.74 5.13 -19.77
C GLU A 134 18.92 4.45 -18.39
N GLU A 135 20.00 4.80 -17.72
CA GLU A 135 20.17 4.48 -16.32
C GLU A 135 19.14 5.24 -15.50
N ILE A 136 18.51 4.55 -14.57
CA ILE A 136 17.64 5.25 -13.64
C ILE A 136 18.50 6.23 -12.83
N PRO A 137 18.13 7.53 -12.81
CA PRO A 137 18.98 8.57 -12.22
C PRO A 137 19.48 8.23 -10.82
N LEU A 138 20.66 8.69 -10.48
CA LEU A 138 21.26 8.54 -9.15
C LEU A 138 20.25 8.94 -8.08
N GLU A 139 20.05 8.05 -7.13
CA GLU A 139 19.08 8.26 -6.05
C GLU A 139 19.38 9.57 -5.32
N GLY A 140 18.41 10.48 -5.34
CA GLY A 140 18.49 11.76 -4.61
C GLY A 140 19.07 12.96 -5.38
N VAL A 141 19.46 12.79 -6.66
CA VAL A 141 19.96 13.92 -7.48
C VAL A 141 19.02 14.17 -8.65
N PHE A 142 18.25 15.26 -8.59
CA PHE A 142 17.28 15.61 -9.63
C PHE A 142 17.35 17.10 -9.95
N THR A 143 17.25 17.43 -11.24
CA THR A 143 17.00 18.78 -11.72
C THR A 143 15.54 18.95 -12.09
N ALA A 144 15.08 20.18 -12.30
CA ALA A 144 13.72 20.42 -12.81
C ALA A 144 13.50 19.78 -14.20
N LYS A 145 14.56 19.64 -15.00
CA LYS A 145 14.53 18.99 -16.30
C LYS A 145 14.19 17.49 -16.16
N ASP A 146 14.76 16.81 -15.16
CA ASP A 146 14.52 15.39 -14.90
C ASP A 146 13.09 15.11 -14.41
N ARG A 147 12.35 16.15 -14.06
CA ARG A 147 10.97 16.10 -13.56
C ARG A 147 9.98 16.90 -14.42
N GLN A 148 10.37 17.27 -15.62
CA GLN A 148 9.58 18.15 -16.49
C GLN A 148 8.21 17.57 -16.80
N GLU A 149 8.11 16.29 -17.18
CA GLU A 149 6.84 15.62 -17.49
C GLU A 149 5.92 15.49 -16.26
N PRO A 150 6.37 14.95 -15.11
CA PRO A 150 5.55 14.96 -13.90
C PRO A 150 5.13 16.37 -13.47
N LEU A 151 6.00 17.36 -13.62
CA LEU A 151 5.69 18.75 -13.28
C LEU A 151 4.61 19.32 -14.21
N ARG A 152 4.70 18.99 -15.51
CA ARG A 152 3.68 19.38 -16.48
C ARG A 152 2.32 18.75 -16.19
N THR A 153 2.31 17.47 -15.87
CA THR A 153 1.09 16.74 -15.43
C THR A 153 0.45 17.41 -14.21
N LEU A 154 1.26 17.80 -13.23
CA LEU A 154 0.79 18.53 -12.06
C LEU A 154 0.26 19.92 -12.39
N PHE A 155 0.86 20.60 -13.37
CA PHE A 155 0.39 21.90 -13.83
C PHE A 155 -0.97 21.82 -14.55
N GLU A 156 -1.15 20.79 -15.38
CA GLU A 156 -2.37 20.58 -16.17
C GLU A 156 -3.55 20.06 -15.32
N ASN A 157 -3.30 19.14 -14.41
CA ASN A 157 -4.34 18.46 -13.62
C ASN A 157 -4.49 19.00 -12.19
N GLY A 158 -3.57 19.83 -11.72
CA GLY A 158 -3.47 20.24 -10.32
C GLY A 158 -2.99 19.10 -9.41
N LEU A 159 -2.79 19.44 -8.14
CA LEU A 159 -2.49 18.44 -7.09
C LEU A 159 -3.77 17.66 -6.77
N GLN A 160 -3.79 16.39 -7.13
CA GLN A 160 -4.92 15.52 -6.89
C GLN A 160 -5.00 15.11 -5.41
N ARG A 161 -6.21 14.87 -4.92
CA ARG A 161 -6.42 14.27 -3.60
C ARG A 161 -5.81 12.86 -3.58
N GLY A 162 -5.46 12.40 -2.38
CA GLY A 162 -4.95 11.05 -2.17
C GLY A 162 -6.04 9.97 -2.25
N ALA A 163 -5.66 8.75 -1.89
CA ALA A 163 -6.53 7.61 -1.79
C ALA A 163 -7.59 7.81 -0.70
N GLU A 164 -8.85 7.67 -1.06
CA GLU A 164 -9.99 7.74 -0.17
C GLU A 164 -10.25 6.40 0.52
N THR A 165 -10.65 6.47 1.78
CA THR A 165 -11.00 5.29 2.59
C THR A 165 -12.41 4.79 2.31
N GLY A 166 -13.23 5.69 1.78
CA GLY A 166 -14.62 5.48 1.62
C GLY A 166 -15.45 5.82 2.89
N TRP A 167 -14.88 6.38 3.92
CA TRP A 167 -15.60 7.07 4.99
C TRP A 167 -15.65 8.57 4.68
N ALA A 168 -16.80 9.06 4.23
CA ALA A 168 -16.95 10.45 3.78
C ALA A 168 -16.45 11.46 4.82
N ASN A 169 -16.81 11.28 6.10
CA ASN A 169 -16.39 12.14 7.20
C ASN A 169 -14.87 12.16 7.44
N LEU A 170 -14.16 11.09 7.11
CA LEU A 170 -12.69 11.05 7.15
C LEU A 170 -12.11 11.61 5.87
N ASP A 171 -12.63 11.18 4.73
CA ASP A 171 -12.11 11.55 3.41
C ASP A 171 -12.26 13.05 3.12
N GLU A 172 -13.28 13.72 3.63
CA GLU A 172 -13.42 15.19 3.58
C GLU A 172 -12.24 15.90 4.24
N ASN A 173 -11.70 15.32 5.32
CA ASN A 173 -10.66 15.91 6.14
C ASN A 173 -9.26 15.42 5.79
N CYS A 174 -9.11 14.16 5.34
CA CYS A 174 -7.81 13.55 5.07
C CYS A 174 -7.92 12.39 4.09
N THR A 175 -7.05 12.37 3.08
CA THR A 175 -6.85 11.26 2.15
C THR A 175 -5.41 10.78 2.24
N PHE A 176 -5.14 9.53 1.82
CA PHE A 176 -3.86 8.90 2.02
C PHE A 176 -3.04 8.83 0.73
N GLU A 177 -1.73 8.83 0.87
CA GLU A 177 -0.79 8.71 -0.25
C GLU A 177 0.32 7.72 0.10
N THR A 178 0.76 6.93 -0.87
CA THR A 178 1.96 6.08 -0.70
C THR A 178 3.22 6.94 -0.68
N GLY A 179 4.29 6.45 -0.05
CA GLY A 179 5.50 7.23 0.16
C GLY A 179 5.45 8.11 1.41
N ARG A 180 4.50 7.87 2.31
CA ARG A 180 4.25 8.68 3.51
C ARG A 180 4.35 7.87 4.80
N LEU A 181 4.73 8.57 5.87
CA LEU A 181 4.72 8.03 7.24
C LEU A 181 3.53 8.62 8.01
N ALA A 182 2.64 7.74 8.47
CA ALA A 182 1.51 8.07 9.33
C ALA A 182 1.74 7.54 10.75
N VAL A 183 1.71 8.41 11.74
CA VAL A 183 1.84 8.05 13.16
C VAL A 183 0.48 8.11 13.83
N TRP A 184 0.15 7.04 14.55
CA TRP A 184 -1.10 6.87 15.28
C TRP A 184 -0.83 6.74 16.77
N THR A 185 -1.58 7.46 17.58
CA THR A 185 -1.52 7.39 19.04
C THR A 185 -2.91 7.36 19.68
N GLY A 186 -2.97 7.24 20.98
CA GLY A 186 -4.18 7.15 21.81
C GLY A 186 -3.93 6.22 22.98
N ARG A 187 -4.80 6.26 24.01
CA ARG A 187 -4.67 5.42 25.20
C ARG A 187 -4.76 3.93 24.84
N THR A 188 -4.24 3.11 25.72
CA THR A 188 -4.42 1.64 25.61
C THR A 188 -5.89 1.29 25.73
N GLY A 189 -6.38 0.44 24.82
CA GLY A 189 -7.79 0.01 24.82
C GLY A 189 -8.76 0.92 24.05
N GLU A 190 -8.31 2.05 23.47
CA GLU A 190 -9.16 2.97 22.71
C GLU A 190 -9.44 2.53 21.25
N GLY A 191 -8.93 1.37 20.85
CA GLY A 191 -9.26 0.78 19.54
C GLY A 191 -8.37 1.22 18.39
N LYS A 192 -7.14 1.69 18.64
CA LYS A 192 -6.18 2.07 17.57
C LYS A 192 -5.99 0.99 16.53
N SER A 193 -5.56 -0.20 16.94
CA SER A 193 -5.32 -1.34 16.04
C SER A 193 -6.60 -1.75 15.32
N GLU A 194 -7.74 -1.76 16.01
CA GLU A 194 -9.05 -2.06 15.40
C GLU A 194 -9.43 -1.09 14.29
N PHE A 195 -9.18 0.21 14.49
CA PHE A 195 -9.47 1.23 13.48
C PHE A 195 -8.49 1.12 12.29
N ILE A 196 -7.19 0.93 12.58
CA ILE A 196 -6.16 0.77 11.56
C ILE A 196 -6.42 -0.47 10.71
N ASP A 197 -6.82 -1.59 11.31
CA ASP A 197 -7.17 -2.82 10.59
C ASP A 197 -8.25 -2.54 9.53
N GLU A 198 -9.33 -1.84 9.88
CA GLU A 198 -10.36 -1.52 8.89
C GLU A 198 -9.89 -0.46 7.88
N LEU A 199 -9.15 0.55 8.31
CA LEU A 199 -8.59 1.57 7.43
C LEU A 199 -7.75 0.93 6.30
N VAL A 200 -6.84 0.02 6.65
CA VAL A 200 -5.97 -0.60 5.65
C VAL A 200 -6.71 -1.60 4.77
N LEU A 201 -7.72 -2.30 5.29
CA LEU A 201 -8.60 -3.13 4.48
C LEU A 201 -9.36 -2.29 3.44
N ARG A 202 -9.90 -1.13 3.84
CA ARG A 202 -10.59 -0.20 2.93
C ARG A 202 -9.67 0.33 1.84
N LEU A 203 -8.47 0.76 2.20
CA LEU A 203 -7.45 1.19 1.23
C LEU A 203 -7.05 0.05 0.29
N CYS A 204 -6.94 -1.18 0.80
CA CYS A 204 -6.66 -2.36 -0.03
C CYS A 204 -7.79 -2.66 -1.00
N LEU A 205 -9.04 -2.62 -0.54
CA LEU A 205 -10.22 -2.92 -1.36
C LEU A 205 -10.45 -1.87 -2.45
N ARG A 206 -10.20 -0.59 -2.15
CA ARG A 206 -10.46 0.51 -3.09
C ARG A 206 -9.32 0.79 -4.05
N HIS A 207 -8.09 0.54 -3.62
CA HIS A 207 -6.89 0.97 -4.35
C HIS A 207 -5.90 -0.18 -4.59
N GLU A 208 -6.29 -1.43 -4.28
CA GLU A 208 -5.44 -2.62 -4.44
C GLU A 208 -4.10 -2.53 -3.67
N TRP A 209 -4.06 -1.78 -2.58
CA TRP A 209 -2.85 -1.62 -1.78
C TRP A 209 -2.67 -2.80 -0.83
N LYS A 210 -1.92 -3.79 -1.23
CA LYS A 210 -1.61 -4.97 -0.41
C LYS A 210 -0.91 -4.58 0.90
N ILE A 211 -1.17 -5.34 1.94
CA ILE A 211 -0.85 -5.00 3.32
C ILE A 211 0.21 -5.94 3.89
N GLY A 212 1.25 -5.36 4.50
CA GLY A 212 2.20 -6.05 5.37
C GLY A 212 1.99 -5.61 6.82
N PHE A 213 1.80 -6.54 7.74
CA PHE A 213 1.67 -6.29 9.16
C PHE A 213 2.91 -6.76 9.93
N PHE A 214 3.51 -5.88 10.72
CA PHE A 214 4.28 -6.24 11.89
C PHE A 214 3.44 -5.89 13.12
N SER A 215 2.77 -6.87 13.68
CA SER A 215 1.82 -6.68 14.79
C SER A 215 1.93 -7.82 15.83
N PRO A 216 3.01 -7.85 16.61
CA PRO A 216 3.25 -8.89 17.59
C PRO A 216 2.26 -8.89 18.77
N GLU A 217 1.49 -7.84 18.98
CA GLU A 217 0.42 -7.82 19.99
C GLU A 217 -0.87 -8.49 19.53
N ASN A 218 -1.05 -8.68 18.22
CA ASN A 218 -2.19 -9.39 17.64
C ASN A 218 -1.90 -10.89 17.42
N MET A 219 -1.10 -11.49 18.30
CA MET A 219 -0.77 -12.90 18.25
C MET A 219 -1.71 -13.75 19.14
N PRO A 220 -1.98 -14.99 18.79
CA PRO A 220 -1.54 -15.69 17.59
C PRO A 220 -2.14 -15.10 16.31
N MET A 221 -1.43 -15.27 15.17
CA MET A 221 -1.77 -14.69 13.87
C MET A 221 -3.20 -15.02 13.43
N GLU A 222 -3.67 -16.22 13.76
CA GLU A 222 -5.02 -16.69 13.43
C GLU A 222 -6.11 -15.80 14.06
N TYR A 223 -5.87 -15.23 15.23
CA TYR A 223 -6.80 -14.30 15.87
C TYR A 223 -6.88 -12.97 15.12
N HIS A 224 -5.72 -12.47 14.66
CA HIS A 224 -5.71 -11.27 13.82
C HIS A 224 -6.41 -11.52 12.47
N LEU A 225 -6.12 -12.64 11.80
CA LEU A 225 -6.79 -13.01 10.55
C LEU A 225 -8.31 -13.18 10.74
N ALA A 226 -8.75 -13.75 11.87
CA ALA A 226 -10.17 -13.85 12.20
C ALA A 226 -10.83 -12.47 12.33
N LYS A 227 -10.20 -11.52 13.02
CA LYS A 227 -10.67 -10.11 13.11
C LYS A 227 -10.79 -9.46 11.75
N LEU A 228 -9.79 -9.62 10.89
CA LEU A 228 -9.82 -9.10 9.53
C LEU A 228 -10.95 -9.74 8.71
N ALA A 229 -11.15 -11.06 8.88
CA ALA A 229 -12.25 -11.77 8.23
C ALA A 229 -13.64 -11.30 8.69
N GLU A 230 -13.82 -11.01 9.99
CA GLU A 230 -15.06 -10.42 10.51
C GLU A 230 -15.35 -9.05 9.86
N LYS A 231 -14.32 -8.22 9.72
CA LYS A 231 -14.45 -6.92 9.04
C LYS A 231 -14.81 -7.08 7.56
N LEU A 232 -14.20 -8.03 6.85
CA LEU A 232 -14.48 -8.31 5.44
C LEU A 232 -15.89 -8.88 5.21
N THR A 233 -16.33 -9.78 6.08
CA THR A 233 -17.60 -10.49 5.88
C THR A 233 -18.79 -9.80 6.54
N GLY A 234 -18.56 -8.95 7.54
CA GLY A 234 -19.61 -8.37 8.36
C GLY A 234 -20.23 -9.35 9.37
N HIS A 235 -19.68 -10.55 9.48
CA HIS A 235 -20.19 -11.62 10.35
C HIS A 235 -19.14 -12.09 11.35
N PRO A 236 -19.54 -12.57 12.54
CA PRO A 236 -18.63 -13.23 13.50
C PRO A 236 -17.89 -14.40 12.84
N PHE A 237 -16.62 -14.58 13.17
CA PHE A 237 -15.78 -15.65 12.63
C PHE A 237 -16.12 -17.00 13.27
N ARG A 238 -17.28 -17.54 12.94
CA ARG A 238 -17.77 -18.86 13.37
C ARG A 238 -18.73 -19.44 12.33
N PRO A 239 -18.76 -20.78 12.15
CA PRO A 239 -19.71 -21.42 11.26
C PRO A 239 -21.16 -21.02 11.59
N GLY A 240 -21.95 -20.71 10.58
CA GLY A 240 -23.34 -20.33 10.74
C GLY A 240 -23.95 -19.73 9.47
N PRO A 241 -25.21 -19.26 9.53
CA PRO A 241 -25.88 -18.71 8.36
C PRO A 241 -25.15 -17.51 7.73
N GLY A 242 -24.44 -16.72 8.54
CA GLY A 242 -23.66 -15.57 8.06
C GLY A 242 -22.27 -15.93 7.55
N MET A 243 -21.59 -16.92 8.18
CA MET A 243 -20.26 -17.39 7.78
C MET A 243 -20.36 -18.81 7.23
N THR A 244 -20.73 -18.91 5.97
CA THR A 244 -20.78 -20.19 5.25
C THR A 244 -19.39 -20.69 4.88
N GLU A 245 -19.24 -21.99 4.62
CA GLU A 245 -17.97 -22.57 4.14
C GLU A 245 -17.46 -21.89 2.85
N ALA A 246 -18.36 -21.58 1.93
CA ALA A 246 -18.04 -20.88 0.69
C ALA A 246 -17.48 -19.48 0.97
N LEU A 247 -18.12 -18.74 1.88
CA LEU A 247 -17.66 -17.40 2.27
C LEU A 247 -16.32 -17.46 3.02
N TYR A 248 -16.14 -18.42 3.93
CA TYR A 248 -14.87 -18.69 4.60
C TYR A 248 -13.74 -18.91 3.59
N ASN A 249 -13.94 -19.81 2.62
CA ASN A 249 -12.93 -20.12 1.60
C ASN A 249 -12.62 -18.90 0.72
N ARG A 250 -13.62 -18.11 0.35
CA ARG A 250 -13.44 -16.87 -0.42
C ARG A 250 -12.65 -15.82 0.37
N THR A 251 -13.01 -15.63 1.63
CA THR A 251 -12.34 -14.68 2.54
C THR A 251 -10.89 -15.06 2.79
N THR A 252 -10.64 -16.34 3.07
CA THR A 252 -9.29 -16.85 3.31
C THR A 252 -8.39 -16.66 2.07
N ARG A 253 -8.93 -16.93 0.89
CA ARG A 253 -8.22 -16.70 -0.37
C ARG A 253 -7.88 -15.21 -0.53
N TRP A 254 -8.84 -14.33 -0.33
CA TRP A 254 -8.61 -12.88 -0.41
C TRP A 254 -7.54 -12.42 0.60
N LEU A 255 -7.60 -12.89 1.86
CA LEU A 255 -6.58 -12.59 2.86
C LEU A 255 -5.19 -13.10 2.43
N THR A 256 -5.11 -14.30 1.87
CA THR A 256 -3.86 -14.88 1.35
C THR A 256 -3.24 -14.01 0.27
N ASP A 257 -4.06 -13.43 -0.62
CA ASP A 257 -3.59 -12.64 -1.75
C ASP A 257 -3.18 -11.22 -1.34
N ASN A 258 -3.78 -10.66 -0.29
CA ASN A 258 -3.69 -9.24 0.02
C ASN A 258 -3.02 -8.90 1.37
N VAL A 259 -2.92 -9.86 2.29
CA VAL A 259 -2.40 -9.63 3.64
C VAL A 259 -1.21 -10.54 3.92
N THR A 260 -0.15 -9.97 4.50
CA THR A 260 1.04 -10.73 4.90
C THR A 260 1.51 -10.26 6.28
N HIS A 261 1.87 -11.20 7.16
CA HIS A 261 2.43 -10.88 8.46
C HIS A 261 3.96 -11.04 8.46
N ILE A 262 4.63 -10.10 9.11
CA ILE A 262 6.08 -10.10 9.33
C ILE A 262 6.32 -10.56 10.76
N LEU A 263 6.84 -11.78 10.91
CA LEU A 263 7.21 -12.37 12.19
C LEU A 263 8.60 -12.99 12.02
N PRO A 264 9.68 -12.28 12.42
CA PRO A 264 11.03 -12.81 12.30
C PRO A 264 11.26 -14.03 13.20
N ASP A 265 11.73 -15.13 12.64
CA ASP A 265 11.97 -16.39 13.35
C ASP A 265 13.08 -16.29 14.41
N SER A 266 13.98 -15.32 14.28
CA SER A 266 15.14 -15.12 15.17
C SER A 266 14.81 -14.50 16.52
N GLY A 267 13.57 -14.12 16.76
CA GLY A 267 13.15 -13.42 17.98
C GLY A 267 13.69 -11.98 18.09
N SER A 268 14.40 -11.48 17.08
CA SER A 268 14.88 -10.09 17.04
C SER A 268 13.95 -9.23 16.19
N TYR A 269 13.29 -8.30 16.85
CA TYR A 269 12.34 -7.37 16.24
C TYR A 269 12.96 -5.99 15.99
N THR A 270 14.21 -5.94 15.52
CA THR A 270 14.82 -4.66 15.16
C THR A 270 14.15 -4.02 13.97
N VAL A 271 14.17 -2.69 13.90
CA VAL A 271 13.60 -1.96 12.77
C VAL A 271 14.22 -2.38 11.43
N ASP A 272 15.53 -2.66 11.43
CA ASP A 272 16.24 -3.07 10.20
C ASP A 272 15.77 -4.44 9.72
N CYS A 273 15.57 -5.40 10.63
CA CYS A 273 15.02 -6.71 10.29
C CYS A 273 13.60 -6.61 9.74
N ILE A 274 12.74 -5.79 10.35
CA ILE A 274 11.36 -5.56 9.90
C ILE A 274 11.36 -4.94 8.49
N LEU A 275 12.17 -3.89 8.28
CA LEU A 275 12.25 -3.20 6.99
C LEU A 275 12.86 -4.06 5.89
N GLU A 276 13.82 -4.95 6.21
CA GLU A 276 14.34 -5.91 5.24
C GLU A 276 13.27 -6.89 4.78
N LYS A 277 12.49 -7.46 5.71
CA LYS A 277 11.35 -8.31 5.36
C LYS A 277 10.28 -7.54 4.57
N ALA A 278 9.98 -6.31 4.99
CA ALA A 278 9.03 -5.44 4.28
C ALA A 278 9.50 -5.15 2.84
N ARG A 279 10.80 -4.91 2.61
CA ARG A 279 11.38 -4.72 1.27
C ARG A 279 11.18 -5.96 0.39
N GLN A 280 11.39 -7.15 0.95
CA GLN A 280 11.12 -8.41 0.24
C GLN A 280 9.62 -8.54 -0.11
N LEU A 281 8.72 -8.14 0.78
CA LEU A 281 7.28 -8.15 0.52
C LEU A 281 6.86 -7.14 -0.55
N VAL A 282 7.47 -5.95 -0.58
CA VAL A 282 7.26 -4.99 -1.67
C VAL A 282 7.64 -5.61 -3.01
N ARG A 283 8.82 -6.26 -3.08
CA ARG A 283 9.29 -6.88 -4.32
C ARG A 283 8.45 -8.10 -4.73
N ARG A 284 8.23 -9.03 -3.81
CA ARG A 284 7.59 -10.33 -4.12
C ARG A 284 6.07 -10.25 -4.20
N ARG A 285 5.45 -9.44 -3.33
CA ARG A 285 3.99 -9.41 -3.16
C ARG A 285 3.34 -8.09 -3.58
N GLY A 286 4.13 -7.09 -3.92
CA GLY A 286 3.61 -5.76 -4.28
C GLY A 286 3.00 -4.97 -3.11
N VAL A 287 3.42 -5.22 -1.87
CA VAL A 287 2.93 -4.52 -0.67
C VAL A 287 3.08 -3.01 -0.81
N ARG A 288 2.01 -2.27 -0.48
CA ARG A 288 1.96 -0.80 -0.49
C ARG A 288 1.61 -0.19 0.86
N ILE A 289 1.15 -0.98 1.81
CA ILE A 289 0.91 -0.55 3.19
C ILE A 289 1.76 -1.41 4.12
N LEU A 290 2.55 -0.76 4.98
CA LEU A 290 3.27 -1.42 6.07
C LEU A 290 2.73 -0.90 7.39
N VAL A 291 2.11 -1.76 8.18
CA VAL A 291 1.66 -1.46 9.54
C VAL A 291 2.68 -1.97 10.55
N VAL A 292 3.13 -1.09 11.45
CA VAL A 292 4.01 -1.40 12.57
C VAL A 292 3.26 -1.07 13.86
N ASP A 293 2.74 -2.10 14.52
CA ASP A 293 1.85 -1.99 15.67
C ASP A 293 2.25 -2.94 16.81
N PRO A 294 2.79 -2.40 17.92
CA PRO A 294 3.22 -1.03 18.16
C PRO A 294 4.75 -0.82 18.16
N LEU A 295 5.15 0.44 18.20
CA LEU A 295 6.56 0.88 18.32
C LEU A 295 7.32 0.22 19.49
N ASN A 296 6.68 0.09 20.65
CA ASN A 296 7.31 -0.45 21.86
C ASN A 296 7.60 -1.96 21.82
N ARG A 297 7.22 -2.65 20.74
CA ARG A 297 7.57 -4.05 20.45
C ARG A 297 8.78 -4.16 19.52
N ILE A 298 9.32 -3.04 19.06
CA ILE A 298 10.58 -3.03 18.32
C ILE A 298 11.73 -3.08 19.32
N ASP A 299 12.65 -4.02 19.12
CA ASP A 299 13.85 -4.15 19.96
C ASP A 299 14.74 -2.91 19.80
N GLN A 300 14.93 -2.19 20.90
CA GLN A 300 15.79 -1.02 20.93
C GLN A 300 17.25 -1.45 21.05
N GLN A 301 17.96 -1.40 19.95
CA GLN A 301 19.42 -1.56 19.96
C GLN A 301 20.06 -0.17 20.08
N LEU A 302 20.30 0.26 21.32
CA LEU A 302 20.99 1.51 21.58
C LEU A 302 22.51 1.31 21.41
N GLU A 303 23.12 2.15 20.59
CA GLU A 303 24.59 2.22 20.50
C GLU A 303 25.19 2.84 21.80
N PRO A 304 26.43 2.51 22.14
CA PRO A 304 27.07 3.11 23.30
C PRO A 304 27.05 4.64 23.24
N GLY A 305 26.40 5.27 24.23
CA GLY A 305 26.22 6.73 24.30
C GLY A 305 25.01 7.30 23.56
N GLN A 306 24.21 6.47 22.90
CA GLN A 306 22.99 6.89 22.22
C GLN A 306 21.85 7.06 23.22
N THR A 307 21.14 8.20 23.14
CA THR A 307 19.91 8.44 23.89
C THR A 307 18.70 7.82 23.23
N GLU A 308 17.65 7.52 24.01
CA GLU A 308 16.36 7.04 23.47
C GLU A 308 15.79 8.01 22.42
N LEU A 309 15.93 9.30 22.61
CA LEU A 309 15.48 10.33 21.66
C LEU A 309 16.21 10.22 20.30
N GLN A 310 17.52 9.99 20.34
CA GLN A 310 18.31 9.78 19.12
C GLN A 310 17.94 8.49 18.42
N TYR A 311 17.67 7.43 19.17
CA TYR A 311 17.19 6.16 18.64
C TYR A 311 15.83 6.35 17.92
N ILE A 312 14.86 6.99 18.57
CA ILE A 312 13.54 7.28 17.99
C ILE A 312 13.68 8.11 16.69
N THR A 313 14.55 9.11 16.71
CA THR A 313 14.85 9.93 15.51
C THR A 313 15.39 9.06 14.37
N SER A 314 16.35 8.20 14.65
CA SER A 314 16.92 7.26 13.67
C SER A 314 15.86 6.30 13.12
N LEU A 315 15.03 5.74 13.98
CA LEU A 315 13.95 4.84 13.61
C LEU A 315 12.93 5.53 12.69
N LEU A 316 12.45 6.72 13.05
CA LEU A 316 11.52 7.49 12.22
C LEU A 316 12.11 7.85 10.87
N ASN A 317 13.41 8.18 10.81
CA ASN A 317 14.12 8.42 9.56
C ASN A 317 14.16 7.17 8.67
N LYS A 318 14.44 5.99 9.25
CA LYS A 318 14.44 4.72 8.51
C LYS A 318 13.06 4.40 7.96
N LEU A 319 12.00 4.56 8.75
CA LEU A 319 10.62 4.34 8.32
C LEU A 319 10.20 5.32 7.22
N SER A 320 10.52 6.61 7.37
CA SER A 320 10.19 7.63 6.38
C SER A 320 10.94 7.42 5.06
N ARG A 321 12.24 7.07 5.11
CA ARG A 321 13.02 6.73 3.91
C ARG A 321 12.46 5.49 3.22
N PHE A 322 12.13 4.44 3.99
CA PHE A 322 11.51 3.24 3.45
C PHE A 322 10.18 3.57 2.74
N ALA A 323 9.32 4.38 3.37
CA ALA A 323 8.07 4.83 2.78
C ALA A 323 8.30 5.47 1.41
N LEU A 324 9.20 6.45 1.36
CA LEU A 324 9.51 7.22 0.16
C LEU A 324 10.13 6.36 -0.96
N GLN A 325 11.16 5.55 -0.63
CA GLN A 325 11.90 4.74 -1.59
C GLN A 325 11.05 3.63 -2.20
N HIS A 326 10.19 3.00 -1.39
CA HIS A 326 9.37 1.87 -1.82
C HIS A 326 7.93 2.26 -2.17
N LYS A 327 7.60 3.57 -2.14
CA LYS A 327 6.25 4.08 -2.38
C LYS A 327 5.19 3.32 -1.57
N CYS A 328 5.46 3.18 -0.26
CA CYS A 328 4.56 2.54 0.68
C CYS A 328 3.97 3.57 1.65
N LEU A 329 2.73 3.40 2.05
CA LEU A 329 2.19 4.04 3.24
C LEU A 329 2.68 3.25 4.46
N VAL A 330 3.51 3.88 5.29
CA VAL A 330 3.95 3.28 6.56
C VAL A 330 3.09 3.82 7.69
N ILE A 331 2.43 2.94 8.41
CA ILE A 331 1.59 3.25 9.58
C ILE A 331 2.34 2.77 10.82
N LEU A 332 2.68 3.71 11.71
CA LEU A 332 3.34 3.43 12.97
C LEU A 332 2.40 3.73 14.13
N VAL A 333 2.17 2.75 14.99
CA VAL A 333 1.43 2.93 16.24
C VAL A 333 2.39 3.19 17.39
N ALA A 334 2.21 4.32 18.07
CA ALA A 334 3.01 4.72 19.22
C ALA A 334 2.13 4.98 20.44
N HIS A 335 2.48 4.36 21.57
CA HIS A 335 1.74 4.58 22.81
C HIS A 335 2.17 5.87 23.51
N PRO A 336 1.25 6.62 24.13
CA PRO A 336 1.57 7.77 24.94
C PRO A 336 2.27 7.34 26.24
N ARG A 337 3.00 8.27 26.86
CA ARG A 337 3.47 8.13 28.24
C ARG A 337 2.27 7.97 29.18
N LYS A 338 2.48 7.36 30.34
CA LYS A 338 1.47 7.36 31.40
C LYS A 338 1.20 8.82 31.79
N VAL A 339 0.08 9.35 31.37
CA VAL A 339 -0.39 10.68 31.81
C VAL A 339 -0.79 10.53 33.27
N ASN A 340 -0.08 11.21 34.18
CA ASN A 340 -0.41 11.20 35.60
C ASN A 340 -1.82 11.80 35.80
N ARG A 341 -2.66 11.07 36.53
CA ARG A 341 -4.04 11.44 36.89
C ARG A 341 -4.12 12.54 37.97
N ASN A 342 -3.19 13.48 37.98
CA ASN A 342 -3.17 14.53 38.99
C ASN A 342 -4.00 15.76 38.57
N THR A 343 -5.28 15.58 38.27
CA THR A 343 -6.20 16.72 38.16
C THR A 343 -7.55 16.35 38.75
N THR A 344 -7.98 17.17 39.65
CA THR A 344 -9.23 17.15 40.42
C THR A 344 -10.51 17.35 39.60
N ASN A 345 -10.43 17.43 38.28
CA ASN A 345 -11.58 17.50 37.38
C ASN A 345 -11.73 16.18 36.59
N SER A 346 -12.92 15.63 36.68
CA SER A 346 -13.33 14.30 36.22
C SER A 346 -13.32 14.06 34.69
N GLU A 347 -12.85 14.98 33.88
CA GLU A 347 -12.70 14.81 32.45
C GLU A 347 -11.25 14.49 32.11
N LEU A 348 -11.04 13.28 31.63
CA LEU A 348 -9.73 12.85 31.15
C LEU A 348 -9.35 13.70 29.91
N ARG A 349 -8.31 14.52 30.04
CA ARG A 349 -7.76 15.27 28.90
C ARG A 349 -7.47 14.30 27.74
N ARG A 350 -7.84 14.67 26.52
CA ARG A 350 -7.47 13.98 25.29
C ARG A 350 -5.94 13.77 25.25
N VAL A 351 -5.50 12.59 24.79
CA VAL A 351 -4.10 12.34 24.42
C VAL A 351 -3.78 13.12 23.16
N GLU A 352 -2.60 13.70 23.12
CA GLU A 352 -2.06 14.43 21.95
C GLU A 352 -0.74 13.80 21.49
N MET A 353 -0.29 14.14 20.28
CA MET A 353 1.02 13.69 19.80
C MET A 353 2.18 14.03 20.76
N ASN A 354 2.05 15.14 21.49
CA ASN A 354 3.01 15.59 22.48
C ASN A 354 3.10 14.67 23.71
N ASP A 355 2.16 13.79 23.92
CA ASP A 355 2.18 12.85 25.04
C ASP A 355 2.99 11.56 24.74
N ILE A 356 3.42 11.35 23.50
CA ILE A 356 4.31 10.25 23.13
C ILE A 356 5.73 10.53 23.65
N ASN A 357 6.45 9.50 24.08
CA ASN A 357 7.86 9.64 24.46
C ASN A 357 8.70 10.03 23.22
N GLY A 358 9.47 11.13 23.29
CA GLY A 358 10.15 11.70 22.12
C GLY A 358 9.23 12.52 21.19
N SER A 359 8.16 13.05 21.73
CA SER A 359 6.98 13.64 21.06
C SER A 359 7.27 14.63 19.92
N ALA A 360 8.22 15.56 20.11
CA ALA A 360 8.56 16.56 19.10
C ALA A 360 9.00 15.91 17.77
N ASN A 361 9.70 14.78 17.84
CA ASN A 361 10.20 14.09 16.64
C ASN A 361 9.07 13.40 15.86
N PHE A 362 8.08 12.82 16.54
CA PHE A 362 6.92 12.23 15.84
C PHE A 362 6.15 13.29 15.07
N GLY A 363 5.82 14.40 15.72
CA GLY A 363 5.14 15.52 15.09
C GLY A 363 5.94 16.15 13.94
N ASN A 364 7.26 16.26 14.08
CA ASN A 364 8.12 16.89 13.05
C ASN A 364 8.33 15.99 11.83
N MET A 365 8.55 14.70 12.05
CA MET A 365 9.02 13.78 11.00
C MET A 365 7.90 13.08 10.25
N ALA A 366 6.77 12.77 10.91
CA ALA A 366 5.62 12.18 10.25
C ALA A 366 4.95 13.11 9.23
N ASP A 367 4.36 12.54 8.21
CA ASP A 367 3.54 13.26 7.22
C ASP A 367 2.11 13.40 7.71
N PHE A 368 1.61 12.39 8.41
CA PHE A 368 0.31 12.37 9.06
C PHE A 368 0.46 12.03 10.54
N CYS A 369 -0.33 12.68 11.38
CA CYS A 369 -0.46 12.35 12.80
C CYS A 369 -1.93 12.22 13.15
N PHE A 370 -2.27 11.10 13.78
CA PHE A 370 -3.64 10.80 14.20
C PHE A 370 -3.68 10.40 15.67
N THR A 371 -4.74 10.86 16.36
CA THR A 371 -5.04 10.42 17.71
C THR A 371 -6.41 9.75 17.73
N VAL A 372 -6.46 8.53 18.28
CA VAL A 372 -7.71 7.81 18.55
C VAL A 372 -8.13 8.10 19.97
N ASP A 373 -9.37 8.54 20.13
CA ASP A 373 -9.98 8.79 21.44
C ASP A 373 -11.37 8.16 21.48
N ARG A 374 -11.62 7.35 22.51
CA ARG A 374 -12.87 6.64 22.66
C ARG A 374 -13.64 7.19 23.87
N ASN A 375 -14.85 7.61 23.62
CA ASN A 375 -15.82 7.95 24.67
C ASN A 375 -16.77 6.78 24.90
N ASP A 376 -16.48 5.98 25.93
CA ASP A 376 -17.29 4.79 26.24
C ASP A 376 -18.74 5.13 26.66
N ALA A 377 -18.96 6.28 27.26
CA ALA A 377 -20.31 6.71 27.67
C ALA A 377 -21.19 7.06 26.46
N LYS A 378 -20.58 7.51 25.37
CA LYS A 378 -21.27 7.88 24.13
C LYS A 378 -21.12 6.81 23.02
N GLU A 379 -20.37 5.74 23.25
CA GLU A 379 -20.01 4.71 22.26
C GLU A 379 -19.38 5.27 20.97
N ILE A 380 -18.76 6.45 21.06
CA ILE A 380 -18.17 7.16 19.94
C ILE A 380 -16.65 7.00 19.96
N VAL A 381 -16.08 6.70 18.82
CA VAL A 381 -14.63 6.74 18.56
C VAL A 381 -14.34 7.95 17.69
N THR A 382 -13.51 8.86 18.17
CA THR A 382 -13.10 10.06 17.45
C THR A 382 -11.67 9.88 16.95
N ILE A 383 -11.48 10.05 15.66
CA ILE A 383 -10.18 10.10 15.03
C ILE A 383 -9.81 11.56 14.82
N TYR A 384 -8.89 12.06 15.62
CA TYR A 384 -8.34 13.39 15.45
C TYR A 384 -7.22 13.36 14.42
N ILE A 385 -7.24 14.31 13.50
CA ILE A 385 -6.24 14.52 12.46
C ILE A 385 -5.36 15.66 12.93
N ASP A 386 -4.32 15.36 13.69
CA ASP A 386 -3.47 16.36 14.34
C ASP A 386 -2.50 17.00 13.35
N LYS A 387 -2.11 16.28 12.29
CA LYS A 387 -1.21 16.77 11.27
C LYS A 387 -1.52 16.17 9.90
N VAL A 388 -1.49 17.01 8.88
CA VAL A 388 -1.38 16.66 7.46
C VAL A 388 -0.33 17.58 6.85
N ARG A 389 0.79 17.01 6.39
CA ARG A 389 1.92 17.80 5.86
C ARG A 389 1.60 18.49 4.53
N PHE A 390 0.83 17.83 3.68
CA PHE A 390 0.54 18.28 2.32
C PHE A 390 -0.93 18.69 2.21
N LYS A 391 -1.17 19.97 1.90
CA LYS A 391 -2.51 20.57 1.86
C LYS A 391 -3.51 19.91 0.89
N HIS A 392 -3.02 19.25 -0.17
CA HIS A 392 -3.89 18.55 -1.12
C HIS A 392 -4.40 17.21 -0.57
N LEU A 393 -3.76 16.68 0.48
CA LEU A 393 -4.17 15.43 1.14
C LEU A 393 -5.16 15.66 2.29
N GLY A 394 -5.32 16.91 2.76
CA GLY A 394 -6.27 17.22 3.82
C GLY A 394 -5.89 18.41 4.69
N SER A 395 -6.59 18.53 5.81
CA SER A 395 -6.45 19.63 6.77
C SER A 395 -6.13 19.10 8.17
N ALA A 396 -5.11 19.69 8.81
CA ALA A 396 -4.80 19.41 10.21
C ALA A 396 -5.83 20.03 11.17
N ASN A 397 -5.82 19.56 12.43
CA ASN A 397 -6.71 20.02 13.51
C ASN A 397 -8.20 19.81 13.18
N THR A 398 -8.51 18.74 12.50
CA THR A 398 -9.87 18.26 12.20
C THR A 398 -10.12 16.93 12.88
N CYS A 399 -11.33 16.41 12.81
CA CYS A 399 -11.65 15.09 13.34
C CYS A 399 -12.77 14.41 12.53
N ALA A 400 -12.80 13.08 12.63
CA ALA A 400 -13.89 12.25 12.13
C ALA A 400 -14.41 11.36 13.25
N LYS A 401 -15.74 11.24 13.39
CA LYS A 401 -16.39 10.48 14.44
C LYS A 401 -17.00 9.20 13.90
N PHE A 402 -16.93 8.13 14.70
CA PHE A 402 -17.38 6.81 14.32
C PHE A 402 -18.10 6.10 15.47
N VAL A 403 -18.99 5.20 15.12
CA VAL A 403 -19.55 4.18 16.01
C VAL A 403 -18.89 2.84 15.70
N TYR A 404 -18.49 2.11 16.74
CA TYR A 404 -17.86 0.80 16.61
C TYR A 404 -18.88 -0.32 16.75
N ASN A 405 -18.94 -1.22 15.77
CA ASN A 405 -19.77 -2.41 15.85
C ASN A 405 -19.00 -3.57 16.51
N ARG A 406 -19.39 -3.95 17.72
CA ARG A 406 -18.73 -5.03 18.49
C ARG A 406 -18.94 -6.43 17.92
N ILE A 407 -19.89 -6.61 16.97
CA ILE A 407 -20.20 -7.94 16.41
C ILE A 407 -19.23 -8.31 15.29
N ASN A 408 -18.88 -7.34 14.46
CA ASN A 408 -18.05 -7.55 13.27
C ASN A 408 -16.80 -6.65 13.21
N GLY A 409 -16.57 -5.85 14.25
CA GLY A 409 -15.41 -4.98 14.36
C GLY A 409 -15.39 -3.79 13.40
N ARG A 410 -16.47 -3.49 12.67
CA ARG A 410 -16.54 -2.39 11.71
C ARG A 410 -16.82 -1.05 12.35
N TYR A 411 -16.35 0.01 11.69
CA TYR A 411 -16.62 1.39 12.06
C TYR A 411 -17.61 2.03 11.09
N TRP A 412 -18.48 2.86 11.65
CA TRP A 412 -19.53 3.55 10.92
C TRP A 412 -19.46 5.06 11.16
N PRO A 413 -19.47 5.91 10.12
CA PRO A 413 -19.47 7.35 10.26
C PRO A 413 -20.63 7.84 11.14
N CYS A 414 -20.34 8.80 12.02
CA CYS A 414 -21.31 9.43 12.88
C CYS A 414 -21.17 10.95 12.74
N GLU A 415 -22.22 11.65 12.35
CA GLU A 415 -22.21 13.09 12.14
C GLU A 415 -22.53 13.87 13.42
N GLU A 416 -23.28 13.26 14.34
CA GLU A 416 -23.73 13.89 15.59
C GLU A 416 -23.27 13.10 16.82
N ASP A 417 -23.27 13.77 17.99
CA ASP A 417 -23.17 13.13 19.29
C ASP A 417 -24.45 12.33 19.56
N ILE A 418 -24.64 11.21 18.88
CA ILE A 418 -25.82 10.35 19.07
C ILE A 418 -25.70 9.66 20.41
N VAL A 419 -26.37 10.22 21.40
CA VAL A 419 -26.32 9.79 22.80
C VAL A 419 -27.08 8.48 23.02
N HIS A 420 -28.14 8.22 22.25
CA HIS A 420 -28.96 7.01 22.39
C HIS A 420 -29.46 6.55 21.02
N ARG A 421 -28.95 5.42 20.57
CA ARG A 421 -29.68 4.62 19.57
C ARG A 421 -30.71 3.79 20.32
N ALA A 422 -31.94 3.79 19.81
CA ALA A 422 -32.98 2.91 20.35
C ALA A 422 -32.49 1.45 20.26
N ASP A 423 -32.83 0.63 21.25
CA ASP A 423 -32.52 -0.80 21.27
C ASP A 423 -32.95 -1.43 19.95
N GLY A 424 -31.99 -1.92 19.17
CA GLY A 424 -32.22 -2.54 17.87
C GLY A 424 -31.52 -1.87 16.68
N ASP A 425 -31.10 -0.61 16.77
CA ASP A 425 -30.33 0.05 15.71
C ASP A 425 -28.89 -0.48 15.66
N LYS A 426 -28.66 -1.36 14.73
CA LYS A 426 -27.30 -1.86 14.45
C LYS A 426 -26.55 -0.81 13.63
N PRO A 427 -25.35 -0.39 14.03
CA PRO A 427 -24.57 0.55 13.25
C PRO A 427 -24.09 -0.11 11.95
N GLY A 428 -24.55 0.40 10.83
CA GLY A 428 -24.10 0.04 9.50
C GLY A 428 -24.54 -1.33 8.97
N PRO A 429 -24.31 -1.61 7.70
CA PRO A 429 -24.64 -2.89 7.09
C PRO A 429 -23.74 -4.00 7.60
N VAL A 430 -24.29 -5.19 7.74
CA VAL A 430 -23.59 -6.42 8.14
C VAL A 430 -23.24 -7.32 6.92
N ASN A 431 -23.33 -6.76 5.72
CA ASN A 431 -23.14 -7.51 4.48
C ASN A 431 -21.66 -7.79 4.23
N THR A 432 -21.39 -8.89 3.55
CA THR A 432 -20.04 -9.21 3.10
C THR A 432 -19.59 -8.30 1.95
N VAL A 433 -18.31 -7.99 1.90
CA VAL A 433 -17.71 -7.22 0.78
C VAL A 433 -17.70 -8.02 -0.53
N PHE A 434 -17.96 -9.33 -0.47
CA PHE A 434 -17.91 -10.23 -1.62
C PHE A 434 -19.24 -10.42 -2.36
N ASP A 435 -20.35 -9.87 -1.86
CA ASP A 435 -21.70 -10.09 -2.41
C ASP A 435 -22.23 -8.87 -3.16
N ASN A 436 -21.44 -8.09 -3.84
CA ASN A 436 -21.86 -6.83 -4.48
C ASN A 436 -22.61 -5.85 -3.56
N GLU A 437 -22.84 -6.25 -2.33
CA GLU A 437 -23.39 -5.42 -1.29
C GLU A 437 -22.24 -4.79 -0.54
N ASN A 438 -21.82 -3.73 -1.05
CA ASN A 438 -20.65 -3.03 -0.69
C ASN A 438 -20.82 -2.38 0.69
N TRP A 439 -20.14 -2.86 1.68
CA TRP A 439 -20.03 -2.17 2.97
C TRP A 439 -19.43 -0.75 2.82
N LEU A 440 -18.81 -0.46 1.66
CA LEU A 440 -18.33 0.86 1.26
C LEU A 440 -19.41 1.69 0.53
N LYS A 441 -20.59 1.10 0.20
CA LYS A 441 -21.66 1.76 -0.58
C LYS A 441 -22.29 2.96 0.06
N ASN A 442 -22.25 3.08 1.36
CA ASN A 442 -22.89 4.22 2.03
C ASN A 442 -22.14 5.53 1.84
N ILE A 443 -21.22 5.55 0.90
CA ILE A 443 -20.36 6.67 0.66
C ILE A 443 -20.54 7.25 -0.72
N THR A 444 -20.98 6.46 -1.68
CA THR A 444 -21.51 6.92 -2.97
C THR A 444 -22.23 5.73 -3.62
N GLU A 445 -23.42 5.95 -4.14
CA GLU A 445 -24.23 4.92 -4.81
C GLU A 445 -23.58 4.35 -6.09
N GLU A 446 -22.39 4.79 -6.51
CA GLU A 446 -21.81 4.52 -7.82
C GLU A 446 -20.57 3.61 -7.84
N SER A 447 -20.08 3.11 -6.71
CA SER A 447 -18.87 2.29 -6.74
C SER A 447 -19.08 0.83 -6.35
N CYS A 448 -19.39 -0.03 -7.31
CA CYS A 448 -19.19 -1.47 -7.18
C CYS A 448 -17.70 -1.79 -7.21
N ILE A 449 -17.14 -2.23 -6.09
CA ILE A 449 -15.74 -2.65 -5.99
C ILE A 449 -15.53 -4.08 -6.50
N PHE A 450 -16.61 -4.83 -6.74
CA PHE A 450 -16.59 -6.24 -7.14
C PHE A 450 -17.63 -6.54 -8.23
N ASP A 451 -17.58 -5.86 -9.38
CA ASP A 451 -18.17 -6.34 -10.61
C ASP A 451 -17.24 -7.30 -11.35
#